data_353fc6c1a525ab7dc8c1335f44e7f27f
#
_entry.id   353fc6c1a525ab7dc8c1335f44e7f27f
#
_cell.length_a   1.000
_cell.length_b   1.000
_cell.length_c   1.000
_cell.angle_alpha   90.00
_cell.angle_beta   90.00
_cell.angle_gamma   90.00
#
_symmetry.space_group_name_H-M   'P 1'
#
loop_
_entity.id
_entity.type
_entity.pdbx_description
1 polymer ?
#
loop_
_entity_poly.entity_id
_entity_poly.type
_entity_poly.pdbx_seq_one_letter_code
_entity_poly.pdbx_strand_id
1 'polypeptide(L)'
;ALAADNEIVHADGPLETVTIIGSKEDASRLAGAGEVITDEDLAKFQYTDIQRILGQVPGVYTRTEDGYGLRPNISIRGTYGDRSGKITLMEDGVLIAPAPYTASSAYYFPTTGRLAGVEVLKGPAAIEYGPYTVGGAINLISTPIPAEMSGEVTAEAGEDETYRLHASYGGSTENWGFLLEGHTHSSDGFYNIDNSNNNTGFQKDDLIAKLRYNSSPSVGVYQQLELKLQYSEEESQQTYVGLTESDFGGSPYRRYGLSREDVMDNEHKSATLTHVAEFTDTISLTTTAYYNEFQRNWYKTDKIDGEGIDEVITCANGGGCDGMSSN
;
A
#
# COMPACT_ATOMS: atom_id res chain seq x y z
N ALA A 1 17.29 -18.86 -29.74
CA ALA A 1 16.44 -19.56 -28.78
C ALA A 1 17.37 -20.29 -27.80
N LEU A 2 17.63 -19.67 -26.68
CA LEU A 2 18.25 -20.30 -25.54
C LEU A 2 17.10 -20.46 -24.53
N ALA A 3 16.64 -21.69 -24.35
CA ALA A 3 15.81 -22.06 -23.22
C ALA A 3 16.62 -21.77 -21.96
N ALA A 4 16.15 -20.87 -21.11
CA ALA A 4 16.62 -20.78 -19.77
C ALA A 4 16.12 -22.06 -19.07
N ASP A 5 17.03 -22.89 -18.60
CA ASP A 5 16.72 -23.94 -17.65
C ASP A 5 16.22 -23.24 -16.36
N ASN A 6 14.89 -23.10 -16.25
CA ASN A 6 14.27 -22.85 -14.96
C ASN A 6 14.39 -24.17 -14.18
N GLU A 7 15.47 -24.34 -13.43
CA GLU A 7 15.42 -25.19 -12.25
C GLU A 7 14.42 -24.51 -11.29
N ILE A 8 13.19 -24.98 -11.34
CA ILE A 8 12.24 -24.79 -10.25
C ILE A 8 12.88 -25.54 -9.07
N VAL A 9 13.50 -24.81 -8.17
CA VAL A 9 13.86 -25.33 -6.86
C VAL A 9 12.54 -25.71 -6.21
N HIS A 10 12.20 -26.98 -6.23
CA HIS A 10 11.18 -27.54 -5.36
C HIS A 10 11.66 -27.28 -3.93
N ALA A 11 11.24 -26.18 -3.34
CA ALA A 11 11.31 -26.06 -1.92
C ALA A 11 10.43 -27.19 -1.36
N ASP A 12 11.00 -28.04 -0.51
CA ASP A 12 10.28 -29.09 0.24
C ASP A 12 9.30 -28.42 1.23
N GLY A 13 8.38 -27.61 0.74
CA GLY A 13 7.42 -26.85 1.50
C GLY A 13 6.30 -26.28 0.62
N PRO A 14 5.19 -25.88 1.22
CA PRO A 14 4.07 -25.27 0.49
C PRO A 14 4.54 -23.98 -0.21
N LEU A 15 3.97 -23.69 -1.39
CA LEU A 15 4.18 -22.42 -2.10
C LEU A 15 3.67 -21.26 -1.21
N GLU A 16 4.57 -20.50 -0.64
CA GLU A 16 4.26 -19.66 0.52
C GLU A 16 3.67 -18.29 0.14
N THR A 17 3.87 -17.79 -1.10
CA THR A 17 3.50 -16.40 -1.40
C THR A 17 3.31 -16.17 -2.90
N VAL A 18 2.32 -15.36 -3.29
CA VAL A 18 2.17 -14.89 -4.68
C VAL A 18 3.15 -13.73 -4.91
N THR A 19 4.35 -14.06 -5.35
CA THR A 19 5.36 -13.11 -5.80
C THR A 19 5.28 -12.90 -7.32
N ILE A 20 5.66 -11.74 -7.80
CA ILE A 20 5.74 -11.43 -9.23
C ILE A 20 7.17 -11.37 -9.73
N ILE A 21 8.13 -11.21 -8.83
CA ILE A 21 9.58 -11.27 -9.11
C ILE A 21 10.20 -12.46 -8.39
N GLY A 22 9.84 -12.64 -7.11
CA GLY A 22 10.35 -13.68 -6.22
C GLY A 22 11.58 -13.23 -5.44
N SER A 23 12.76 -13.22 -6.03
CA SER A 23 14.00 -12.90 -5.35
C SER A 23 14.77 -11.73 -5.96
N LYS A 24 15.76 -11.19 -5.21
CA LYS A 24 16.69 -10.18 -5.76
C LYS A 24 17.50 -10.73 -6.94
N GLU A 25 17.75 -12.03 -6.97
CA GLU A 25 18.46 -12.68 -8.07
C GLU A 25 17.57 -12.73 -9.32
N ASP A 26 16.31 -13.10 -9.17
CA ASP A 26 15.33 -13.14 -10.27
C ASP A 26 15.07 -11.74 -10.83
N ALA A 27 15.06 -10.72 -9.99
CA ALA A 27 14.96 -9.31 -10.43
C ALA A 27 16.05 -8.95 -11.46
N SER A 28 17.24 -9.52 -11.33
CA SER A 28 18.37 -9.29 -12.25
C SER A 28 18.18 -9.96 -13.63
N ARG A 29 17.30 -10.94 -13.74
CA ARG A 29 17.01 -11.71 -14.95
C ARG A 29 15.81 -11.20 -15.74
N LEU A 30 15.06 -10.24 -15.18
CA LEU A 30 13.86 -9.70 -15.83
C LEU A 30 14.18 -8.99 -17.16
N ALA A 31 13.27 -9.13 -18.12
CA ALA A 31 13.28 -8.34 -19.36
C ALA A 31 12.84 -6.89 -19.07
N GLY A 32 13.62 -6.16 -18.29
CA GLY A 32 13.30 -4.83 -17.80
C GLY A 32 14.19 -4.46 -16.62
N ALA A 33 13.62 -3.87 -15.60
CA ALA A 33 14.29 -3.65 -14.32
C ALA A 33 13.30 -3.94 -13.19
N GLY A 34 13.70 -4.79 -12.27
CA GLY A 34 12.99 -5.13 -11.05
C GLY A 34 13.81 -4.79 -9.82
N GLU A 35 13.14 -4.60 -8.71
CA GLU A 35 13.73 -4.46 -7.38
C GLU A 35 12.88 -5.22 -6.39
N VAL A 36 13.52 -5.89 -5.46
CA VAL A 36 12.87 -6.62 -4.37
C VAL A 36 13.41 -6.07 -3.05
N ILE A 37 12.51 -5.53 -2.24
CA ILE A 37 12.76 -5.14 -0.85
C ILE A 37 12.26 -6.31 -0.01
N THR A 38 13.17 -6.96 0.69
CA THR A 38 12.88 -8.15 1.48
C THR A 38 12.40 -7.78 2.89
N ASP A 39 11.89 -8.76 3.62
CA ASP A 39 11.57 -8.65 5.04
C ASP A 39 12.76 -8.13 5.86
N GLU A 40 13.96 -8.66 5.63
CA GLU A 40 15.18 -8.16 6.27
C GLU A 40 15.47 -6.68 5.97
N ASP A 41 15.16 -6.20 4.75
CA ASP A 41 15.33 -4.80 4.39
C ASP A 41 14.29 -3.92 5.08
N LEU A 42 13.05 -4.38 5.20
CA LEU A 42 11.97 -3.69 5.93
C LEU A 42 12.29 -3.60 7.43
N ALA A 43 12.77 -4.67 8.02
CA ALA A 43 13.11 -4.75 9.44
C ALA A 43 14.24 -3.80 9.88
N LYS A 44 15.12 -3.37 8.96
CA LYS A 44 16.26 -2.48 9.29
C LYS A 44 15.83 -1.13 9.86
N PHE A 45 14.78 -0.53 9.33
CA PHE A 45 14.34 0.82 9.69
C PHE A 45 12.89 0.87 10.19
N GLN A 46 12.10 -0.18 9.97
CA GLN A 46 10.70 -0.29 10.35
C GLN A 46 9.86 0.95 9.98
N TYR A 47 10.10 1.50 8.78
CA TYR A 47 9.40 2.68 8.29
C TYR A 47 7.89 2.45 8.24
N THR A 48 7.14 3.39 8.80
CA THR A 48 5.67 3.42 8.76
C THR A 48 5.13 4.00 7.46
N ASP A 49 5.94 4.75 6.72
CA ASP A 49 5.60 5.39 5.47
C ASP A 49 6.24 4.63 4.29
N ILE A 50 5.41 4.08 3.42
CA ILE A 50 5.84 3.36 2.21
C ILE A 50 6.71 4.25 1.30
N GLN A 51 6.53 5.56 1.30
CA GLN A 51 7.30 6.48 0.49
C GLN A 51 8.79 6.47 0.89
N ARG A 52 9.08 6.30 2.18
CA ARG A 52 10.46 6.15 2.69
C ARG A 52 11.08 4.84 2.28
N ILE A 53 10.29 3.76 2.27
CA ILE A 53 10.72 2.44 1.81
C ILE A 53 11.06 2.53 0.31
N LEU A 54 10.16 3.06 -0.50
CA LEU A 54 10.31 3.15 -1.95
C LEU A 54 11.33 4.19 -2.40
N GLY A 55 11.64 5.19 -1.57
CA GLY A 55 12.69 6.18 -1.83
C GLY A 55 14.09 5.56 -1.96
N GLN A 56 14.28 4.32 -1.51
CA GLN A 56 15.52 3.56 -1.68
C GLN A 56 15.64 2.90 -3.05
N VAL A 57 14.54 2.81 -3.82
CA VAL A 57 14.50 2.14 -5.12
C VAL A 57 14.91 3.10 -6.23
N PRO A 58 15.99 2.85 -6.97
CA PRO A 58 16.43 3.73 -8.05
C PRO A 58 15.35 3.96 -9.11
N GLY A 59 15.09 5.24 -9.41
CA GLY A 59 14.09 5.65 -10.42
C GLY A 59 12.65 5.65 -9.92
N VAL A 60 12.42 5.42 -8.63
CA VAL A 60 11.15 5.69 -7.95
C VAL A 60 11.25 7.07 -7.29
N TYR A 61 10.21 7.86 -7.45
CA TYR A 61 10.08 9.20 -6.87
C TYR A 61 8.78 9.26 -6.08
N THR A 62 8.86 9.85 -4.91
CA THR A 62 7.72 9.99 -4.01
C THR A 62 7.49 11.46 -3.67
N ARG A 63 6.24 11.83 -3.45
CA ARG A 63 5.84 13.16 -2.97
C ARG A 63 4.94 13.00 -1.75
N THR A 64 5.39 13.49 -0.61
CA THR A 64 4.63 13.44 0.64
C THR A 64 3.47 14.44 0.60
N GLU A 65 2.26 13.99 0.95
CA GLU A 65 1.07 14.84 1.10
C GLU A 65 0.69 15.02 2.57
N ASP A 66 0.47 13.91 3.27
CA ASP A 66 -0.10 13.89 4.63
C ASP A 66 0.96 13.84 5.74
N GLY A 67 2.18 13.45 5.42
CA GLY A 67 3.28 13.27 6.37
C GLY A 67 3.33 11.90 7.04
N TYR A 68 2.33 11.04 6.83
CA TYR A 68 2.23 9.70 7.41
C TYR A 68 2.25 8.58 6.37
N GLY A 69 2.14 8.91 5.07
CA GLY A 69 2.13 7.95 3.98
C GLY A 69 0.80 7.23 3.77
N LEU A 70 -0.29 7.78 4.28
CA LEU A 70 -1.64 7.20 4.16
C LEU A 70 -2.10 7.15 2.70
N ARG A 71 -1.69 8.14 1.90
CA ARG A 71 -2.03 8.29 0.47
C ARG A 71 -0.80 8.59 -0.35
N PRO A 72 -0.01 7.54 -0.68
CA PRO A 72 1.28 7.76 -1.32
C PRO A 72 1.15 8.29 -2.75
N ASN A 73 1.94 9.31 -3.06
CA ASN A 73 2.19 9.77 -4.41
C ASN A 73 3.49 9.19 -4.91
N ILE A 74 3.40 8.16 -5.73
CA ILE A 74 4.53 7.43 -6.26
C ILE A 74 4.56 7.61 -7.78
N SER A 75 5.73 7.90 -8.32
CA SER A 75 6.01 7.90 -9.75
C SER A 75 7.28 7.10 -10.06
N ILE A 76 7.32 6.45 -11.22
CA ILE A 76 8.47 5.66 -11.65
C ILE A 76 8.99 6.26 -12.97
N ARG A 77 10.32 6.51 -13.05
CA ARG A 77 11.00 7.04 -14.23
C ARG A 77 10.40 8.34 -14.77
N GLY A 78 9.91 9.20 -13.86
CA GLY A 78 9.36 10.51 -14.22
C GLY A 78 7.93 10.50 -14.79
N THR A 79 7.22 9.38 -14.71
CA THR A 79 5.80 9.36 -15.03
C THR A 79 5.04 10.09 -13.92
N TYR A 80 4.54 11.27 -14.23
CA TYR A 80 3.69 12.01 -13.28
C TYR A 80 2.30 11.41 -13.25
N GLY A 81 1.77 11.21 -12.06
CA GLY A 81 0.39 10.80 -11.85
C GLY A 81 -0.04 11.18 -10.45
N ASP A 82 -1.19 11.81 -10.32
CA ASP A 82 -1.75 12.12 -9.04
C ASP A 82 -2.06 10.83 -8.27
N ARG A 83 -1.64 10.78 -6.98
CA ARG A 83 -1.84 9.63 -6.07
C ARG A 83 -1.53 8.28 -6.71
N SER A 84 -0.36 8.18 -7.32
CA SER A 84 0.13 6.96 -7.97
C SER A 84 -0.70 6.48 -9.17
N GLY A 85 -1.53 7.33 -9.77
CA GLY A 85 -2.48 6.96 -10.84
C GLY A 85 -1.88 6.48 -12.16
N LYS A 86 -0.54 6.44 -12.30
CA LYS A 86 0.19 5.90 -13.46
C LYS A 86 0.97 4.63 -13.14
N ILE A 87 0.72 4.05 -11.98
CA ILE A 87 1.36 2.85 -11.48
C ILE A 87 0.28 1.84 -11.11
N THR A 88 0.49 0.59 -11.44
CA THR A 88 -0.35 -0.50 -10.94
C THR A 88 0.10 -0.86 -9.53
N LEU A 89 -0.81 -0.79 -8.58
CA LEU A 89 -0.59 -1.20 -7.19
C LEU A 89 -1.29 -2.53 -6.93
N MET A 90 -0.57 -3.47 -6.34
CA MET A 90 -1.06 -4.81 -6.01
C MET A 90 -0.69 -5.19 -4.59
N GLU A 91 -1.43 -6.11 -4.02
CA GLU A 91 -1.09 -6.87 -2.83
C GLU A 91 -1.27 -8.35 -3.15
N ASP A 92 -0.22 -9.15 -2.96
CA ASP A 92 -0.17 -10.57 -3.33
C ASP A 92 -0.68 -10.83 -4.77
N GLY A 93 -0.27 -9.97 -5.72
CA GLY A 93 -0.64 -10.05 -7.12
C GLY A 93 -2.06 -9.57 -7.46
N VAL A 94 -2.86 -9.15 -6.49
CA VAL A 94 -4.22 -8.63 -6.68
C VAL A 94 -4.23 -7.11 -6.67
N LEU A 95 -4.93 -6.49 -7.61
CA LEU A 95 -5.05 -5.04 -7.73
C LEU A 95 -5.77 -4.44 -6.52
N ILE A 96 -5.15 -3.46 -5.84
CA ILE A 96 -5.68 -2.85 -4.61
C ILE A 96 -6.19 -1.43 -4.77
N ALA A 97 -5.96 -0.77 -5.91
CA ALA A 97 -6.56 0.54 -6.12
C ALA A 97 -8.09 0.44 -6.06
N PRO A 98 -8.80 1.41 -5.46
CA PRO A 98 -10.25 1.35 -5.25
C PRO A 98 -11.07 1.10 -6.53
N ALA A 99 -10.59 1.61 -7.66
CA ALA A 99 -11.18 1.39 -8.97
C ALA A 99 -10.07 1.19 -10.02
N PRO A 100 -9.39 0.03 -10.02
CA PRO A 100 -8.14 -0.17 -10.76
C PRO A 100 -8.27 0.00 -12.28
N TYR A 101 -9.48 -0.13 -12.83
CA TYR A 101 -9.73 0.00 -14.27
C TYR A 101 -10.25 1.38 -14.70
N THR A 102 -10.66 2.24 -13.76
CA THR A 102 -11.27 3.54 -14.06
C THR A 102 -10.63 4.70 -13.32
N ALA A 103 -10.20 4.49 -12.07
CA ALA A 103 -9.56 5.50 -11.24
C ALA A 103 -8.55 4.80 -10.31
N SER A 104 -7.32 4.68 -10.78
CA SER A 104 -6.25 3.91 -10.11
C SER A 104 -5.56 4.66 -8.95
N SER A 105 -6.07 5.80 -8.55
CA SER A 105 -5.48 6.60 -7.46
C SER A 105 -5.42 5.84 -6.14
N ALA A 106 -4.30 5.94 -5.42
CA ALA A 106 -4.04 5.25 -4.16
C ALA A 106 -4.76 5.92 -2.98
N TYR A 107 -6.09 5.77 -2.92
CA TYR A 107 -6.89 6.20 -1.77
C TYR A 107 -6.96 5.16 -0.66
N TYR A 108 -6.68 3.92 -0.97
CA TYR A 108 -6.39 2.85 -0.04
C TYR A 108 -4.93 2.44 -0.23
N PHE A 109 -4.23 2.27 0.88
CA PHE A 109 -2.90 1.70 0.89
C PHE A 109 -2.70 0.85 2.15
N PRO A 110 -2.16 -0.38 2.05
CA PRO A 110 -1.92 -1.25 3.20
C PRO A 110 -0.96 -0.62 4.20
N THR A 111 -1.12 -0.94 5.48
CA THR A 111 -0.16 -0.55 6.51
C THR A 111 1.17 -1.25 6.30
N THR A 112 2.27 -0.52 6.33
CA THR A 112 3.61 -1.08 6.05
C THR A 112 4.06 -2.11 7.07
N GLY A 113 3.60 -2.00 8.31
CA GLY A 113 3.97 -2.91 9.40
C GLY A 113 3.47 -4.36 9.25
N ARG A 114 2.64 -4.66 8.24
CA ARG A 114 2.15 -6.00 7.90
C ARG A 114 2.68 -6.53 6.58
N LEU A 115 3.72 -5.91 6.05
CA LEU A 115 4.35 -6.31 4.80
C LEU A 115 5.59 -7.15 5.06
N ALA A 116 5.68 -8.30 4.39
CA ALA A 116 6.88 -9.14 4.35
C ALA A 116 7.81 -8.77 3.18
N GLY A 117 7.37 -7.93 2.25
CA GLY A 117 8.20 -7.50 1.15
C GLY A 117 7.52 -6.52 0.21
N VAL A 118 8.31 -5.93 -0.68
CA VAL A 118 7.83 -5.05 -1.75
C VAL A 118 8.58 -5.35 -3.03
N GLU A 119 7.86 -5.61 -4.10
CA GLU A 119 8.41 -5.83 -5.43
C GLU A 119 8.07 -4.64 -6.33
N VAL A 120 9.06 -4.12 -7.05
CA VAL A 120 8.90 -2.98 -7.96
C VAL A 120 9.34 -3.36 -9.36
N LEU A 121 8.40 -3.40 -10.30
CA LEU A 121 8.68 -3.62 -11.72
C LEU A 121 8.69 -2.29 -12.47
N LYS A 122 9.71 -2.10 -13.29
CA LYS A 122 9.96 -0.87 -14.04
C LYS A 122 10.10 -1.18 -15.53
N GLY A 123 9.27 -0.54 -16.38
CA GLY A 123 9.32 -0.71 -17.82
C GLY A 123 8.51 -1.91 -18.34
N PRO A 124 8.92 -2.58 -19.45
CA PRO A 124 8.08 -3.56 -20.15
C PRO A 124 7.61 -4.74 -19.32
N ALA A 125 8.39 -5.18 -18.33
CA ALA A 125 8.01 -6.28 -17.45
C ALA A 125 6.71 -6.02 -16.66
N ALA A 126 6.33 -4.76 -16.47
CA ALA A 126 5.13 -4.41 -15.72
C ALA A 126 3.83 -4.60 -16.52
N ILE A 127 3.87 -4.76 -17.85
CA ILE A 127 2.68 -4.74 -18.72
C ILE A 127 1.72 -5.91 -18.45
N GLU A 128 2.22 -7.01 -17.90
CA GLU A 128 1.43 -8.20 -17.58
C GLU A 128 0.50 -7.99 -16.38
N TYR A 129 0.77 -6.98 -15.55
CA TYR A 129 0.13 -6.81 -14.25
C TYR A 129 -1.06 -5.84 -14.23
N GLY A 130 -1.63 -5.56 -15.39
CA GLY A 130 -2.91 -4.86 -15.48
C GLY A 130 -2.84 -3.44 -16.05
N PRO A 131 -3.88 -2.65 -15.84
CA PRO A 131 -3.99 -1.30 -16.37
C PRO A 131 -3.03 -0.35 -15.63
N TYR A 132 -2.76 0.81 -16.25
CA TYR A 132 -1.97 1.91 -15.64
C TYR A 132 -0.49 1.57 -15.34
N THR A 133 0.08 0.60 -16.02
CA THR A 133 1.49 0.20 -15.90
C THR A 133 2.48 1.12 -16.62
N VAL A 134 2.06 2.32 -17.02
CA VAL A 134 2.91 3.28 -17.75
C VAL A 134 4.19 3.61 -16.98
N GLY A 135 4.10 3.80 -15.67
CA GLY A 135 5.23 3.97 -14.79
C GLY A 135 5.89 2.65 -14.42
N GLY A 136 5.09 1.66 -14.15
CA GLY A 136 5.50 0.35 -13.64
C GLY A 136 4.41 -0.29 -12.80
N ALA A 137 4.79 -1.31 -12.05
CA ALA A 137 3.92 -1.99 -11.08
C ALA A 137 4.64 -2.17 -9.75
N ILE A 138 3.89 -2.10 -8.67
CA ILE A 138 4.35 -2.36 -7.31
C ILE A 138 3.46 -3.44 -6.72
N ASN A 139 4.07 -4.51 -6.22
CA ASN A 139 3.40 -5.57 -5.50
C ASN A 139 3.85 -5.56 -4.04
N LEU A 140 2.89 -5.47 -3.14
CA LEU A 140 3.10 -5.54 -1.70
C LEU A 140 2.87 -6.99 -1.28
N ILE A 141 3.82 -7.55 -0.55
CA ILE A 141 3.73 -8.93 -0.09
C ILE A 141 3.27 -8.90 1.37
N SER A 142 2.10 -9.48 1.64
CA SER A 142 1.56 -9.58 2.98
C SER A 142 2.24 -10.71 3.76
N THR A 143 2.25 -10.63 5.09
CA THR A 143 2.84 -11.64 5.98
C THR A 143 2.45 -13.06 5.57
N PRO A 144 3.39 -13.96 5.28
CA PRO A 144 3.11 -15.34 4.92
C PRO A 144 2.63 -16.15 6.12
N ILE A 145 1.96 -17.29 5.85
CA ILE A 145 1.63 -18.25 6.91
C ILE A 145 2.93 -18.91 7.39
N PRO A 146 3.29 -18.83 8.68
CA PRO A 146 4.53 -19.40 9.18
C PRO A 146 4.59 -20.91 9.00
N ALA A 147 5.80 -21.44 8.72
CA ALA A 147 6.02 -22.89 8.60
C ALA A 147 5.85 -23.61 9.96
N GLU A 148 6.27 -22.98 11.05
CA GLU A 148 6.12 -23.46 12.42
C GLU A 148 5.19 -22.52 13.21
N MET A 149 4.58 -23.05 14.29
CA MET A 149 3.75 -22.23 15.17
C MET A 149 4.59 -21.12 15.78
N SER A 150 4.30 -19.88 15.42
CA SER A 150 5.01 -18.70 15.88
C SER A 150 4.06 -17.51 16.02
N GLY A 151 4.49 -16.52 16.76
CA GLY A 151 3.78 -15.27 16.89
C GLY A 151 4.73 -14.13 17.24
N GLU A 152 4.33 -12.95 16.84
CA GLU A 152 5.07 -11.71 17.09
C GLU A 152 4.13 -10.65 17.65
N VAL A 153 4.65 -9.81 18.53
CA VAL A 153 3.97 -8.61 19.03
C VAL A 153 4.97 -7.47 19.05
N THR A 154 4.66 -6.39 18.35
CA THR A 154 5.44 -5.16 18.36
C THR A 154 4.56 -4.01 18.86
N ALA A 155 5.05 -3.25 19.82
CA ALA A 155 4.37 -2.08 20.36
C ALA A 155 5.33 -0.88 20.36
N GLU A 156 4.87 0.25 19.84
CA GLU A 156 5.66 1.47 19.73
C GLU A 156 4.84 2.66 20.23
N ALA A 157 5.54 3.66 20.77
CA ALA A 157 4.98 4.95 21.17
C ALA A 157 5.95 6.06 20.77
N GLY A 158 5.44 7.20 20.31
CA GLY A 158 6.23 8.31 19.80
C GLY A 158 5.65 9.67 20.15
N GLU A 159 6.21 10.71 19.53
CA GLU A 159 5.71 12.07 19.64
C GLU A 159 4.31 12.19 19.02
N ASP A 160 3.60 13.27 19.32
CA ASP A 160 2.26 13.58 18.82
C ASP A 160 1.24 12.46 19.14
N GLU A 161 1.31 11.90 20.35
CA GLU A 161 0.47 10.78 20.83
C GLU A 161 0.46 9.62 19.80
N THR A 162 1.61 9.37 19.17
CA THR A 162 1.72 8.29 18.19
C THR A 162 1.83 6.93 18.89
N TYR A 163 0.96 6.01 18.50
CA TYR A 163 0.95 4.62 18.99
C TYR A 163 0.86 3.65 17.82
N ARG A 164 1.62 2.57 17.89
CA ARG A 164 1.53 1.46 16.95
C ARG A 164 1.56 0.14 17.70
N LEU A 165 0.63 -0.74 17.37
CA LEU A 165 0.59 -2.11 17.85
C LEU A 165 0.41 -3.04 16.64
N HIS A 166 1.29 -4.00 16.51
CA HIS A 166 1.19 -5.11 15.57
C HIS A 166 1.23 -6.41 16.34
N ALA A 167 0.37 -7.35 15.98
CA ALA A 167 0.37 -8.69 16.54
C ALA A 167 0.02 -9.70 15.45
N SER A 168 0.80 -10.76 15.35
CA SER A 168 0.52 -11.89 14.47
C SER A 168 0.68 -13.20 15.20
N TYR A 169 -0.09 -14.21 14.80
CA TYR A 169 0.05 -15.58 15.25
C TYR A 169 -0.40 -16.54 14.16
N GLY A 170 0.41 -17.53 13.88
CA GLY A 170 0.12 -18.50 12.84
C GLY A 170 1.02 -19.72 12.90
N GLY A 171 0.83 -20.60 11.93
CA GLY A 171 1.65 -21.79 11.77
C GLY A 171 1.05 -22.79 10.81
N SER A 172 1.84 -23.79 10.48
CA SER A 172 1.48 -24.84 9.52
C SER A 172 1.62 -26.23 10.12
N THR A 173 0.80 -27.12 9.61
CA THR A 173 0.95 -28.57 9.72
C THR A 173 1.16 -29.13 8.31
N GLU A 174 1.25 -30.44 8.17
CA GLU A 174 1.39 -31.08 6.85
C GLU A 174 0.31 -30.65 5.84
N ASN A 175 -0.94 -30.53 6.29
CA ASN A 175 -2.06 -30.25 5.39
C ASN A 175 -2.71 -28.87 5.62
N TRP A 176 -2.51 -28.23 6.77
CA TRP A 176 -3.18 -26.99 7.12
C TRP A 176 -2.22 -25.95 7.59
N GLY A 177 -2.47 -24.72 7.21
CA GLY A 177 -1.79 -23.55 7.73
C GLY A 177 -2.78 -22.43 8.01
N PHE A 178 -2.46 -21.56 8.97
CA PHE A 178 -3.25 -20.38 9.27
C PHE A 178 -2.37 -19.21 9.73
N LEU A 179 -2.89 -18.02 9.54
CA LEU A 179 -2.35 -16.76 10.10
C LEU A 179 -3.51 -15.88 10.55
N LEU A 180 -3.36 -15.30 11.72
CA LEU A 180 -4.18 -14.17 12.18
C LEU A 180 -3.22 -13.01 12.47
N GLU A 181 -3.51 -11.84 11.93
CA GLU A 181 -2.68 -10.66 12.04
C GLU A 181 -3.54 -9.42 12.24
N GLY A 182 -3.18 -8.59 13.20
CA GLY A 182 -3.80 -7.31 13.47
C GLY A 182 -2.77 -6.20 13.60
N HIS A 183 -3.09 -5.05 13.06
CA HIS A 183 -2.25 -3.85 13.15
C HIS A 183 -3.11 -2.64 13.46
N THR A 184 -2.70 -1.82 14.42
CA THR A 184 -3.28 -0.51 14.69
C THR A 184 -2.19 0.55 14.71
N HIS A 185 -2.48 1.71 14.14
CA HIS A 185 -1.56 2.85 14.10
C HIS A 185 -2.35 4.15 14.22
N SER A 186 -1.99 4.99 15.18
CA SER A 186 -2.64 6.27 15.43
C SER A 186 -1.63 7.37 15.75
N SER A 187 -2.03 8.62 15.52
CA SER A 187 -1.32 9.82 15.95
C SER A 187 -2.31 10.97 16.04
N ASP A 188 -2.10 11.90 16.98
CA ASP A 188 -2.86 13.16 17.04
C ASP A 188 -2.43 14.19 16.00
N GLY A 189 -1.30 13.94 15.33
CA GLY A 189 -0.78 14.79 14.27
C GLY A 189 0.02 15.98 14.78
N PHE A 190 0.83 16.52 13.89
CA PHE A 190 1.81 17.57 14.19
C PHE A 190 1.43 18.95 13.63
N TYR A 191 0.29 19.09 12.98
CA TYR A 191 -0.18 20.39 12.49
C TYR A 191 -1.05 21.10 13.52
N ASN A 192 -1.07 22.43 13.45
CA ASN A 192 -1.87 23.29 14.31
C ASN A 192 -2.92 24.03 13.48
N ILE A 193 -4.20 23.79 13.75
CA ILE A 193 -5.30 24.44 13.06
C ILE A 193 -5.65 25.74 13.78
N ASP A 194 -5.73 26.84 13.03
CA ASP A 194 -6.09 28.16 13.57
C ASP A 194 -7.42 28.12 14.30
N ASN A 195 -7.42 28.65 15.53
CA ASN A 195 -8.61 28.77 16.38
C ASN A 195 -9.35 27.42 16.58
N SER A 196 -8.64 26.33 16.63
CA SER A 196 -9.15 24.98 16.90
C SER A 196 -8.22 24.23 17.83
N ASN A 197 -8.79 23.30 18.59
CA ASN A 197 -8.05 22.30 19.35
C ASN A 197 -8.19 20.91 18.74
N ASN A 198 -8.73 20.80 17.52
CA ASN A 198 -8.84 19.54 16.83
C ASN A 198 -7.44 19.03 16.44
N ASN A 199 -7.25 17.74 16.58
CA ASN A 199 -6.04 17.10 16.09
C ASN A 199 -6.00 17.06 14.55
N THR A 200 -4.87 16.70 13.99
CA THR A 200 -4.64 16.59 12.54
C THR A 200 -4.08 15.21 12.19
N GLY A 201 -4.32 14.26 13.04
CA GLY A 201 -3.80 12.92 12.97
C GLY A 201 -4.73 11.93 12.28
N PHE A 202 -4.59 10.70 12.69
CA PHE A 202 -5.32 9.58 12.10
C PHE A 202 -5.40 8.40 13.06
N GLN A 203 -6.37 7.53 12.80
CA GLN A 203 -6.45 6.16 13.31
C GLN A 203 -6.57 5.22 12.11
N LYS A 204 -5.77 4.15 12.10
CA LYS A 204 -5.83 3.11 11.07
C LYS A 204 -5.71 1.74 11.69
N ASP A 205 -6.64 0.87 11.32
CA ASP A 205 -6.74 -0.49 11.83
C ASP A 205 -6.80 -1.48 10.66
N ASP A 206 -5.94 -2.51 10.69
CA ASP A 206 -5.91 -3.60 9.71
C ASP A 206 -6.07 -4.94 10.43
N LEU A 207 -6.88 -5.83 9.84
CA LEU A 207 -7.04 -7.21 10.28
C LEU A 207 -6.91 -8.15 9.09
N ILE A 208 -6.09 -9.20 9.22
CA ILE A 208 -5.90 -10.23 8.21
C ILE A 208 -6.10 -11.61 8.82
N ALA A 209 -6.77 -12.48 8.08
CA ALA A 209 -6.84 -13.90 8.37
C ALA A 209 -6.49 -14.68 7.10
N LYS A 210 -5.57 -15.63 7.21
CA LYS A 210 -5.24 -16.57 6.15
C LYS A 210 -5.50 -18.00 6.61
N LEU A 211 -6.02 -18.81 5.70
CA LEU A 211 -6.22 -20.25 5.91
C LEU A 211 -5.79 -20.99 4.65
N ARG A 212 -4.90 -21.95 4.81
CA ARG A 212 -4.36 -22.76 3.72
C ARG A 212 -4.64 -24.23 3.95
N TYR A 213 -4.99 -24.92 2.88
CA TYR A 213 -5.06 -26.37 2.82
C TYR A 213 -4.14 -26.89 1.71
N ASN A 214 -3.32 -27.89 2.04
CA ASN A 214 -2.46 -28.59 1.09
C ASN A 214 -2.90 -30.05 0.99
N SER A 215 -3.00 -30.60 -0.22
CA SER A 215 -3.15 -32.02 -0.41
C SER A 215 -1.86 -32.74 0.01
N SER A 216 -1.97 -34.05 0.34
CA SER A 216 -0.78 -34.85 0.62
C SER A 216 0.11 -34.94 -0.64
N PRO A 217 1.45 -34.84 -0.51
CA PRO A 217 2.38 -35.04 -1.62
C PRO A 217 2.28 -36.43 -2.29
N SER A 218 1.67 -37.40 -1.62
CA SER A 218 1.47 -38.74 -2.16
C SER A 218 0.31 -38.88 -3.15
N VAL A 219 -0.51 -37.84 -3.33
CA VAL A 219 -1.58 -37.84 -4.36
C VAL A 219 -0.98 -37.44 -5.70
N GLY A 220 -1.49 -37.99 -6.79
CA GLY A 220 -0.90 -37.82 -8.13
C GLY A 220 -0.91 -36.37 -8.67
N VAL A 221 -1.65 -35.46 -8.07
CA VAL A 221 -1.64 -34.01 -8.36
C VAL A 221 -1.62 -33.28 -7.02
N TYR A 222 -0.53 -32.57 -6.76
CA TYR A 222 -0.48 -31.70 -5.60
C TYR A 222 -1.42 -30.51 -5.78
N GLN A 223 -2.17 -30.17 -4.73
CA GLN A 223 -3.06 -29.03 -4.72
C GLN A 223 -2.92 -28.22 -3.44
N GLN A 224 -2.86 -26.92 -3.58
CA GLN A 224 -2.92 -25.95 -2.48
C GLN A 224 -4.10 -25.01 -2.68
N LEU A 225 -4.82 -24.72 -1.62
CA LEU A 225 -5.90 -23.77 -1.59
C LEU A 225 -5.66 -22.81 -0.43
N GLU A 226 -5.53 -21.52 -0.71
CA GLU A 226 -5.37 -20.47 0.29
C GLU A 226 -6.47 -19.44 0.20
N LEU A 227 -7.14 -19.19 1.33
CA LEU A 227 -8.11 -18.12 1.52
C LEU A 227 -7.46 -17.02 2.37
N LYS A 228 -7.45 -15.79 1.86
CA LYS A 228 -7.08 -14.57 2.59
C LYS A 228 -8.32 -13.70 2.75
N LEU A 229 -8.63 -13.30 3.97
CA LEU A 229 -9.66 -12.32 4.31
C LEU A 229 -8.98 -11.11 4.94
N GLN A 230 -9.44 -9.91 4.57
CA GLN A 230 -8.85 -8.66 5.02
C GLN A 230 -9.92 -7.62 5.30
N TYR A 231 -9.74 -6.89 6.38
CA TYR A 231 -10.50 -5.71 6.76
C TYR A 231 -9.53 -4.58 7.11
N SER A 232 -9.79 -3.38 6.62
CA SER A 232 -9.03 -2.18 6.96
C SER A 232 -9.98 -1.01 7.12
N GLU A 233 -9.77 -0.22 8.16
CA GLU A 233 -10.52 1.00 8.46
C GLU A 233 -9.52 2.13 8.74
N GLU A 234 -9.85 3.33 8.27
CA GLU A 234 -9.04 4.53 8.49
C GLU A 234 -9.93 5.73 8.68
N GLU A 235 -9.74 6.47 9.78
CA GLU A 235 -10.21 7.83 9.96
C GLU A 235 -9.01 8.78 10.03
N SER A 236 -8.98 9.84 9.22
CA SER A 236 -7.88 10.81 9.23
C SER A 236 -8.41 12.24 9.09
N GLN A 237 -7.91 13.14 9.95
CA GLN A 237 -8.19 14.59 9.90
C GLN A 237 -7.26 15.24 8.89
N GLN A 238 -7.28 14.73 7.67
CA GLN A 238 -6.43 15.23 6.61
C GLN A 238 -6.89 16.61 6.14
N THR A 239 -6.04 17.60 6.37
CA THR A 239 -6.27 18.96 5.89
C THR A 239 -6.03 19.03 4.38
N TYR A 240 -7.02 19.55 3.64
CA TYR A 240 -6.94 19.66 2.19
C TYR A 240 -6.43 21.03 1.74
N VAL A 241 -6.73 22.06 2.51
CA VAL A 241 -6.33 23.44 2.20
C VAL A 241 -4.85 23.64 2.44
N GLY A 242 -4.10 23.99 1.41
CA GLY A 242 -2.68 24.36 1.51
C GLY A 242 -2.48 25.71 2.19
N LEU A 243 -1.21 26.08 2.42
CA LEU A 243 -0.81 27.40 2.91
C LEU A 243 -0.40 28.31 1.76
N THR A 244 -0.54 29.62 1.94
CA THR A 244 0.16 30.58 1.08
C THR A 244 1.67 30.45 1.26
N GLU A 245 2.46 30.90 0.28
CA GLU A 245 3.92 30.86 0.35
C GLU A 245 4.47 31.62 1.57
N SER A 246 3.87 32.78 1.88
CA SER A 246 4.24 33.59 3.04
C SER A 246 3.96 32.89 4.36
N ASP A 247 2.78 32.26 4.50
CA ASP A 247 2.41 31.54 5.73
C ASP A 247 3.22 30.27 5.90
N PHE A 248 3.50 29.54 4.82
CA PHE A 248 4.38 28.38 4.84
C PHE A 248 5.80 28.76 5.28
N GLY A 249 6.33 29.87 4.77
CA GLY A 249 7.66 30.37 5.17
C GLY A 249 7.74 30.79 6.64
N GLY A 250 6.62 31.27 7.21
CA GLY A 250 6.54 31.71 8.60
C GLY A 250 6.19 30.61 9.60
N SER A 251 5.31 29.69 9.23
CA SER A 251 4.80 28.62 10.10
C SER A 251 4.33 27.41 9.29
N PRO A 252 5.24 26.51 8.87
CA PRO A 252 4.92 25.39 7.95
C PRO A 252 3.96 24.37 8.55
N TYR A 253 3.87 24.28 9.87
CA TYR A 253 2.98 23.37 10.59
C TYR A 253 1.60 23.95 10.88
N ARG A 254 1.36 25.22 10.52
CA ARG A 254 0.05 25.87 10.61
C ARG A 254 -0.92 25.27 9.59
N ARG A 255 -2.21 25.26 9.92
CA ARG A 255 -3.34 25.01 9.00
C ARG A 255 -4.40 26.06 9.24
N TYR A 256 -5.06 26.51 8.16
CA TYR A 256 -6.14 27.49 8.28
C TYR A 256 -7.34 26.88 9.00
N GLY A 257 -8.07 27.69 9.76
CA GLY A 257 -9.27 27.28 10.47
C GLY A 257 -10.40 26.69 9.61
N LEU A 258 -10.30 26.83 8.30
CA LEU A 258 -11.17 26.18 7.31
C LEU A 258 -11.02 24.64 7.32
N SER A 259 -9.86 24.14 7.74
CA SER A 259 -9.56 22.70 7.78
C SER A 259 -10.02 22.01 9.07
N ARG A 260 -10.66 22.72 9.99
CA ARG A 260 -11.02 22.15 11.31
C ARG A 260 -12.05 21.03 11.27
N GLU A 261 -12.82 20.95 10.19
CA GLU A 261 -13.84 19.92 9.98
C GLU A 261 -13.42 18.90 8.89
N ASP A 262 -12.21 19.05 8.33
CA ASP A 262 -11.73 18.13 7.31
C ASP A 262 -11.52 16.75 7.91
N VAL A 263 -12.23 15.77 7.37
CA VAL A 263 -12.11 14.38 7.78
C VAL A 263 -12.25 13.46 6.58
N MET A 264 -11.42 12.45 6.55
CA MET A 264 -11.53 11.34 5.62
C MET A 264 -11.73 10.05 6.40
N ASP A 265 -12.77 9.35 6.06
CA ASP A 265 -13.18 8.07 6.62
C ASP A 265 -13.25 7.06 5.48
N ASN A 266 -12.56 5.94 5.61
CA ASN A 266 -12.57 4.89 4.60
C ASN A 266 -12.56 3.50 5.21
N GLU A 267 -13.16 2.57 4.48
CA GLU A 267 -13.22 1.16 4.82
C GLU A 267 -12.87 0.32 3.58
N HIS A 268 -12.03 -0.69 3.75
CA HIS A 268 -11.67 -1.65 2.72
C HIS A 268 -11.90 -3.08 3.22
N LYS A 269 -12.60 -3.87 2.43
CA LYS A 269 -12.81 -5.31 2.65
C LYS A 269 -12.33 -6.09 1.45
N SER A 270 -11.59 -7.14 1.68
CA SER A 270 -11.22 -8.04 0.59
C SER A 270 -11.26 -9.51 0.99
N ALA A 271 -11.51 -10.35 -0.01
CA ALA A 271 -11.38 -11.79 0.07
C ALA A 271 -10.64 -12.28 -1.18
N THR A 272 -9.58 -13.03 -1.00
CA THR A 272 -8.80 -13.63 -2.09
C THR A 272 -8.72 -15.14 -1.88
N LEU A 273 -9.05 -15.92 -2.91
CA LEU A 273 -8.92 -17.36 -2.94
C LEU A 273 -7.92 -17.73 -4.02
N THR A 274 -6.79 -18.31 -3.63
CA THR A 274 -5.77 -18.78 -4.54
C THR A 274 -5.72 -20.31 -4.52
N HIS A 275 -5.82 -20.93 -5.70
CA HIS A 275 -5.69 -22.36 -5.90
C HIS A 275 -4.50 -22.63 -6.79
N VAL A 276 -3.60 -23.49 -6.35
CA VAL A 276 -2.47 -23.99 -7.12
C VAL A 276 -2.62 -25.49 -7.32
N ALA A 277 -2.46 -25.95 -8.56
CA ALA A 277 -2.43 -27.36 -8.90
C ALA A 277 -1.17 -27.68 -9.70
N GLU A 278 -0.34 -28.60 -9.20
CA GLU A 278 0.86 -29.09 -9.87
C GLU A 278 0.58 -30.46 -10.48
N PHE A 279 0.44 -30.48 -11.80
CA PHE A 279 0.12 -31.72 -12.55
C PHE A 279 1.36 -32.55 -12.82
N THR A 280 2.49 -31.89 -13.05
CA THR A 280 3.81 -32.47 -13.28
C THR A 280 4.88 -31.49 -12.83
N ASP A 281 6.14 -31.90 -12.76
CA ASP A 281 7.29 -31.06 -12.42
C ASP A 281 7.45 -29.82 -13.34
N THR A 282 6.76 -29.80 -14.47
CA THR A 282 6.84 -28.72 -15.48
C THR A 282 5.51 -28.05 -15.79
N ILE A 283 4.40 -28.54 -15.22
CA ILE A 283 3.07 -28.02 -15.51
C ILE A 283 2.35 -27.75 -14.20
N SER A 284 2.13 -26.47 -13.94
CA SER A 284 1.32 -25.99 -12.83
C SER A 284 0.22 -25.05 -13.31
N LEU A 285 -0.86 -24.94 -12.56
CA LEU A 285 -1.96 -24.00 -12.76
C LEU A 285 -2.20 -23.23 -11.47
N THR A 286 -2.10 -21.91 -11.53
CA THR A 286 -2.53 -21.03 -10.47
C THR A 286 -3.80 -20.32 -10.88
N THR A 287 -4.81 -20.35 -10.01
CA THR A 287 -6.09 -19.67 -10.22
C THR A 287 -6.36 -18.78 -9.02
N THR A 288 -6.55 -17.47 -9.27
CA THR A 288 -6.89 -16.51 -8.21
C THR A 288 -8.29 -15.94 -8.48
N ALA A 289 -9.16 -16.03 -7.48
CA ALA A 289 -10.45 -15.36 -7.44
C ALA A 289 -10.44 -14.36 -6.29
N TYR A 290 -10.92 -13.14 -6.53
CA TYR A 290 -10.91 -12.11 -5.51
C TYR A 290 -12.16 -11.23 -5.52
N TYR A 291 -12.45 -10.64 -4.37
CA TYR A 291 -13.48 -9.64 -4.15
C TYR A 291 -12.87 -8.48 -3.35
N ASN A 292 -13.07 -7.26 -3.81
CA ASN A 292 -12.67 -6.04 -3.12
C ASN A 292 -13.86 -5.10 -3.03
N GLU A 293 -14.06 -4.52 -1.85
CA GLU A 293 -15.02 -3.46 -1.58
C GLU A 293 -14.29 -2.30 -0.90
N PHE A 294 -14.48 -1.09 -1.41
CA PHE A 294 -13.91 0.12 -0.83
C PHE A 294 -14.99 1.18 -0.70
N GLN A 295 -15.14 1.71 0.50
CA GLN A 295 -16.02 2.84 0.81
C GLN A 295 -15.17 4.00 1.31
N ARG A 296 -15.55 5.22 0.95
CA ARG A 296 -14.87 6.44 1.37
C ARG A 296 -15.83 7.58 1.51
N ASN A 297 -15.78 8.23 2.67
CA ASN A 297 -16.35 9.54 2.90
C ASN A 297 -15.21 10.54 3.08
N TRP A 298 -15.28 11.65 2.39
CA TRP A 298 -14.31 12.72 2.56
C TRP A 298 -15.02 14.05 2.65
N TYR A 299 -15.12 14.57 3.86
CA TYR A 299 -15.56 15.93 4.11
C TYR A 299 -14.35 16.85 4.13
N LYS A 300 -14.36 17.89 3.29
CA LYS A 300 -13.25 18.84 3.17
C LYS A 300 -13.75 20.16 2.61
N THR A 301 -13.04 21.24 2.91
CA THR A 301 -13.23 22.51 2.22
C THR A 301 -12.65 22.40 0.80
N ASP A 302 -13.51 22.47 -0.21
CA ASP A 302 -13.16 22.30 -1.62
C ASP A 302 -13.24 23.65 -2.38
N LYS A 303 -14.12 24.55 -1.93
CA LYS A 303 -14.34 25.87 -2.55
C LYS A 303 -14.56 26.95 -1.51
N ILE A 304 -14.17 28.18 -1.85
CA ILE A 304 -14.47 29.40 -1.09
C ILE A 304 -15.15 30.37 -2.07
N ASP A 305 -16.34 30.83 -1.75
CA ASP A 305 -17.16 31.74 -2.60
C ASP A 305 -17.37 31.24 -4.05
N GLY A 306 -17.34 29.92 -4.23
CA GLY A 306 -17.51 29.28 -5.54
C GLY A 306 -16.22 28.98 -6.29
N GLU A 307 -15.10 29.57 -5.88
CA GLU A 307 -13.78 29.34 -6.47
C GLU A 307 -13.06 28.14 -5.84
N GLY A 308 -12.24 27.43 -6.62
CA GLY A 308 -11.43 26.32 -6.14
C GLY A 308 -10.36 26.78 -5.15
N ILE A 309 -10.00 25.93 -4.20
CA ILE A 309 -8.97 26.26 -3.18
C ILE A 309 -7.62 26.58 -3.83
N ASP A 310 -7.23 25.89 -4.89
CA ASP A 310 -6.00 26.14 -5.63
C ASP A 310 -5.97 27.52 -6.29
N GLU A 311 -7.13 27.99 -6.80
CA GLU A 311 -7.29 29.33 -7.36
C GLU A 311 -7.18 30.39 -6.27
N VAL A 312 -7.83 30.17 -5.11
CA VAL A 312 -7.77 31.07 -3.95
C VAL A 312 -6.34 31.21 -3.43
N ILE A 313 -5.63 30.12 -3.26
CA ILE A 313 -4.24 30.13 -2.78
C ILE A 313 -3.30 30.77 -3.83
N THR A 314 -3.51 30.51 -5.12
CA THR A 314 -2.74 31.12 -6.21
C THR A 314 -2.91 32.64 -6.21
N CYS A 315 -4.15 33.12 -6.07
CA CYS A 315 -4.45 34.56 -5.97
C CYS A 315 -3.78 35.18 -4.73
N ALA A 316 -3.89 34.53 -3.57
CA ALA A 316 -3.26 35.02 -2.32
C ALA A 316 -1.72 35.06 -2.39
N ASN A 317 -1.10 34.24 -3.22
CA ASN A 317 0.35 34.29 -3.52
C ASN A 317 0.74 35.33 -4.58
N GLY A 318 -0.19 36.16 -5.05
CA GLY A 318 0.06 37.23 -6.03
C GLY A 318 -0.04 36.76 -7.49
N GLY A 319 -0.65 35.59 -7.76
CA GLY A 319 -1.04 35.12 -9.08
C GLY A 319 -2.27 35.85 -9.61
N GLY A 320 -2.73 35.50 -10.82
CA GLY A 320 -3.96 36.05 -11.39
C GLY A 320 -5.19 35.71 -10.54
N CYS A 321 -5.99 36.70 -10.23
CA CYS A 321 -7.26 36.55 -9.48
C CYS A 321 -8.46 36.66 -10.44
N ASP A 322 -8.34 36.12 -11.66
CA ASP A 322 -9.36 36.20 -12.68
C ASP A 322 -10.61 35.45 -12.23
N GLY A 323 -11.68 36.20 -11.97
CA GLY A 323 -12.97 35.67 -11.52
C GLY A 323 -13.31 35.89 -10.04
N MET A 324 -12.33 36.18 -9.19
CA MET A 324 -12.62 36.48 -7.78
C MET A 324 -13.22 37.89 -7.62
N SER A 325 -14.42 37.98 -7.08
CA SER A 325 -14.98 39.29 -6.69
C SER A 325 -14.21 39.85 -5.51
N SER A 326 -13.68 41.05 -5.65
CA SER A 326 -13.04 41.82 -4.57
C SER A 326 -14.09 42.32 -3.56
N ASN A 327 -14.68 41.42 -2.78
CA ASN A 327 -15.52 41.80 -1.65
C ASN A 327 -14.83 41.53 -0.33
#